data_44f97a373ac663d177650f457507ec46
#
_entry.id   44f97a373ac663d177650f457507ec46
#
_cell.length_a   1.000
_cell.length_b   1.000
_cell.length_c   1.000
_cell.angle_alpha   90.00
_cell.angle_beta   90.00
_cell.angle_gamma   90.00
#
_symmetry.space_group_name_H-M   'P 1'
#
loop_
_entity.id
_entity.type
_entity.pdbx_description
1 polymer ?
#
loop_
_entity_poly.entity_id
_entity_poly.type
_entity_poly.pdbx_seq_one_letter_code
_entity_poly.pdbx_strand_id
1 'polypeptide(L)'
;DIITVDHMARMKDKAIVGNIGHFDNEIDMAGLKTYPGIRRNNIKPQFDEWIFADGHSVLILAEGRLLNLGCATGHPSFVMSCSFTNQVVAQIDLHLAAQGKPTVSGTVYNEKKVYTLPKKLDEKVARLHLEKLGVRLTELTEKQAAYIGVPVTGPYKPERYRY
;
A
#
# COMPACT_ATOMS: atom_id res chain seq x y z
N ASP A 1 -1.14 -16.14 -13.52
CA ASP A 1 -0.91 -15.27 -14.69
C ASP A 1 -2.16 -14.42 -14.95
N ILE A 2 -2.08 -13.16 -14.66
CA ILE A 2 -3.14 -12.17 -14.96
C ILE A 2 -2.87 -11.55 -16.32
N ILE A 3 -1.61 -11.18 -16.59
CA ILE A 3 -1.15 -10.76 -17.89
C ILE A 3 -0.40 -11.94 -18.52
N THR A 4 -1.04 -12.56 -19.51
CA THR A 4 -0.47 -13.71 -20.22
C THR A 4 0.42 -13.28 -21.37
N VAL A 5 1.22 -14.21 -21.90
CA VAL A 5 2.03 -13.94 -23.09
C VAL A 5 1.18 -13.55 -24.30
N ASP A 6 -0.03 -14.13 -24.44
CA ASP A 6 -0.96 -13.77 -25.53
C ASP A 6 -1.48 -12.33 -25.40
N HIS A 7 -1.63 -11.83 -24.19
CA HIS A 7 -1.94 -10.43 -23.97
C HIS A 7 -0.77 -9.55 -24.43
N MET A 8 0.45 -9.88 -24.00
CA MET A 8 1.65 -9.12 -24.34
C MET A 8 1.95 -9.11 -25.85
N ALA A 9 1.71 -10.25 -26.53
CA ALA A 9 1.86 -10.35 -27.98
C ALA A 9 0.91 -9.47 -28.80
N ARG A 10 -0.20 -9.01 -28.17
CA ARG A 10 -1.21 -8.12 -28.80
C ARG A 10 -1.17 -6.68 -28.30
N MET A 11 -0.26 -6.37 -27.39
CA MET A 11 -0.09 -4.99 -26.93
C MET A 11 0.54 -4.12 -28.03
N LYS A 12 0.33 -2.82 -27.94
CA LYS A 12 1.01 -1.87 -28.83
C LYS A 12 2.52 -1.95 -28.65
N ASP A 13 3.26 -1.61 -29.71
CA ASP A 13 4.72 -1.49 -29.62
C ASP A 13 5.16 -0.59 -28.47
N LYS A 14 6.21 -1.02 -27.75
CA LYS A 14 6.75 -0.33 -26.58
C LYS A 14 5.76 -0.19 -25.40
N ALA A 15 4.73 -1.05 -25.32
CA ALA A 15 3.87 -1.06 -24.15
C ALA A 15 4.67 -1.39 -22.89
N ILE A 16 4.47 -0.63 -21.83
CA ILE A 16 5.13 -0.86 -20.53
C ILE A 16 4.26 -1.79 -19.71
N VAL A 17 4.86 -2.91 -19.27
CA VAL A 17 4.21 -3.93 -18.43
C VAL A 17 4.95 -4.02 -17.10
N GLY A 18 4.20 -3.92 -16.02
CA GLY A 18 4.77 -3.97 -14.67
C GLY A 18 3.79 -4.54 -13.67
N ASN A 19 4.32 -5.13 -12.61
CA ASN A 19 3.57 -5.71 -11.52
C ASN A 19 3.73 -4.87 -10.26
N ILE A 20 2.64 -4.64 -9.54
CA ILE A 20 2.64 -4.02 -8.21
C ILE A 20 2.10 -4.99 -7.15
N GLY A 21 1.60 -6.15 -7.56
CA GLY A 21 1.25 -7.25 -6.68
C GLY A 21 2.47 -7.87 -6.01
N HIS A 22 2.26 -8.62 -4.94
CA HIS A 22 3.36 -9.15 -4.13
C HIS A 22 4.12 -10.29 -4.81
N PHE A 23 3.45 -11.11 -5.62
CA PHE A 23 4.03 -12.27 -6.29
C PHE A 23 4.36 -11.98 -7.75
N ASP A 24 5.45 -12.55 -8.23
CA ASP A 24 5.96 -12.41 -9.60
C ASP A 24 5.20 -13.26 -10.64
N ASN A 25 4.25 -14.08 -10.18
CA ASN A 25 3.43 -14.92 -11.04
C ASN A 25 2.21 -14.21 -11.67
N GLU A 26 2.04 -12.90 -11.44
CA GLU A 26 0.94 -12.15 -12.04
C GLU A 26 1.19 -11.84 -13.52
N ILE A 27 2.46 -11.77 -13.95
CA ILE A 27 2.87 -11.62 -15.35
C ILE A 27 3.50 -12.94 -15.80
N ASP A 28 3.00 -13.50 -16.89
CA ASP A 28 3.51 -14.75 -17.47
C ASP A 28 4.91 -14.58 -18.09
N MET A 29 5.90 -14.46 -17.22
CA MET A 29 7.30 -14.37 -17.63
C MET A 29 7.83 -15.69 -18.18
N ALA A 30 7.27 -16.85 -17.77
CA ALA A 30 7.66 -18.15 -18.26
C ALA A 30 7.21 -18.33 -19.72
N GLY A 31 5.95 -18.02 -20.02
CA GLY A 31 5.44 -18.03 -21.39
C GLY A 31 6.17 -17.03 -22.29
N LEU A 32 6.46 -15.82 -21.78
CA LEU A 32 7.20 -14.82 -22.55
C LEU A 32 8.61 -15.31 -22.93
N LYS A 33 9.35 -15.91 -21.99
CA LYS A 33 10.70 -16.44 -22.21
C LYS A 33 10.76 -17.56 -23.25
N THR A 34 9.69 -18.31 -23.37
CA THR A 34 9.61 -19.47 -24.31
C THR A 34 8.83 -19.16 -25.58
N TYR A 35 8.36 -17.92 -25.74
CA TYR A 35 7.58 -17.54 -26.92
C TYR A 35 8.43 -17.66 -28.21
N PRO A 36 7.90 -18.22 -29.30
CA PRO A 36 8.66 -18.42 -30.52
C PRO A 36 9.21 -17.10 -31.10
N GLY A 37 10.51 -17.07 -31.35
CA GLY A 37 11.19 -15.91 -31.96
C GLY A 37 11.39 -14.72 -31.04
N ILE A 38 11.05 -14.83 -29.74
CA ILE A 38 11.24 -13.75 -28.76
C ILE A 38 12.74 -13.46 -28.55
N ARG A 39 13.09 -12.18 -28.38
CA ARG A 39 14.44 -11.75 -28.04
C ARG A 39 14.37 -10.78 -26.87
N ARG A 40 15.23 -10.98 -25.85
CA ARG A 40 15.39 -10.06 -24.75
C ARG A 40 16.54 -9.08 -25.02
N ASN A 41 16.27 -7.80 -24.82
CA ASN A 41 17.24 -6.73 -24.82
C ASN A 41 17.22 -6.01 -23.45
N ASN A 42 18.28 -6.14 -22.66
CA ASN A 42 18.36 -5.41 -21.38
C ASN A 42 18.71 -3.94 -21.65
N ILE A 43 17.80 -3.02 -21.42
CA ILE A 43 18.00 -1.58 -21.61
C ILE A 43 18.81 -1.00 -20.44
N LYS A 44 18.46 -1.38 -19.22
CA LYS A 44 19.17 -1.04 -17.97
C LYS A 44 18.74 -2.04 -16.88
N PRO A 45 19.43 -2.10 -15.73
CA PRO A 45 19.02 -2.98 -14.64
C PRO A 45 17.53 -2.85 -14.32
N GLN A 46 16.84 -3.99 -14.23
CA GLN A 46 15.40 -4.11 -13.98
C GLN A 46 14.48 -3.53 -15.06
N PHE A 47 14.98 -3.29 -16.27
CA PHE A 47 14.23 -2.72 -17.37
C PHE A 47 14.59 -3.44 -18.68
N ASP A 48 13.72 -4.37 -19.11
CA ASP A 48 13.96 -5.23 -20.25
C ASP A 48 12.96 -4.97 -21.38
N GLU A 49 13.47 -4.90 -22.59
CA GLU A 49 12.65 -4.95 -23.80
C GLU A 49 12.58 -6.39 -24.32
N TRP A 50 11.37 -6.84 -24.58
CA TRP A 50 11.10 -8.14 -25.18
C TRP A 50 10.53 -7.93 -26.57
N ILE A 51 11.31 -8.33 -27.59
CA ILE A 51 11.03 -8.06 -29.00
C ILE A 51 10.46 -9.34 -29.62
N PHE A 52 9.25 -9.25 -30.15
CA PHE A 52 8.57 -10.33 -30.86
C PHE A 52 9.09 -10.49 -32.29
N ALA A 53 8.76 -11.63 -32.94
CA ALA A 53 9.26 -11.95 -34.29
C ALA A 53 8.80 -10.96 -35.36
N ASP A 54 7.66 -10.31 -35.18
CA ASP A 54 7.13 -9.28 -36.08
C ASP A 54 7.77 -7.90 -35.89
N GLY A 55 8.68 -7.76 -34.92
CA GLY A 55 9.43 -6.54 -34.63
C GLY A 55 8.82 -5.62 -33.57
N HIS A 56 7.55 -5.82 -33.16
CA HIS A 56 7.00 -5.08 -32.03
C HIS A 56 7.60 -5.56 -30.71
N SER A 57 7.52 -4.77 -29.68
CA SER A 57 8.12 -5.10 -28.39
C SER A 57 7.28 -4.65 -27.21
N VAL A 58 7.52 -5.28 -26.05
CA VAL A 58 7.00 -4.83 -24.75
C VAL A 58 8.16 -4.56 -23.80
N LEU A 59 7.96 -3.60 -22.91
CA LEU A 59 8.94 -3.19 -21.91
C LEU A 59 8.52 -3.76 -20.56
N ILE A 60 9.27 -4.74 -20.06
CA ILE A 60 8.98 -5.42 -18.79
C ILE A 60 9.78 -4.77 -17.66
N LEU A 61 9.09 -4.35 -16.62
CA LEU A 61 9.70 -3.76 -15.43
C LEU A 61 9.96 -4.83 -14.36
N ALA A 62 11.14 -4.76 -13.74
CA ALA A 62 11.58 -5.60 -12.62
C ALA A 62 11.40 -7.13 -12.88
N GLU A 63 11.48 -7.56 -14.16
CA GLU A 63 11.26 -8.95 -14.58
C GLU A 63 9.91 -9.54 -14.10
N GLY A 64 8.86 -8.72 -14.03
CA GLY A 64 7.54 -9.13 -13.55
C GLY A 64 7.38 -9.11 -12.03
N ARG A 65 8.43 -8.77 -11.28
CA ARG A 65 8.38 -8.60 -9.81
C ARG A 65 7.88 -7.21 -9.44
N LEU A 66 7.76 -6.92 -8.14
CA LEU A 66 7.34 -5.61 -7.61
C LEU A 66 8.15 -4.46 -8.21
N LEU A 67 7.55 -3.68 -9.10
CA LEU A 67 8.23 -2.60 -9.82
C LEU A 67 8.63 -1.43 -8.91
N ASN A 68 7.86 -1.16 -7.85
CA ASN A 68 8.17 -0.08 -6.90
C ASN A 68 9.44 -0.35 -6.09
N LEU A 69 9.84 -1.61 -5.94
CA LEU A 69 11.09 -2.00 -5.29
C LEU A 69 12.22 -2.20 -6.31
N GLY A 70 11.93 -2.82 -7.45
CA GLY A 70 12.93 -3.10 -8.47
C GLY A 70 13.31 -1.89 -9.33
N CYS A 71 12.35 -1.01 -9.64
CA CYS A 71 12.55 0.13 -10.54
C CYS A 71 12.47 1.49 -9.83
N ALA A 72 12.17 1.51 -8.53
CA ALA A 72 12.07 2.73 -7.71
C ALA A 72 12.61 2.48 -6.30
N THR A 73 12.39 3.41 -5.38
CA THR A 73 12.94 3.36 -4.02
C THR A 73 12.01 2.75 -2.98
N GLY A 74 10.84 2.25 -3.40
CA GLY A 74 9.81 1.75 -2.50
C GLY A 74 9.11 2.87 -1.72
N HIS A 75 8.47 2.49 -0.59
CA HIS A 75 7.80 3.46 0.28
C HIS A 75 8.82 4.22 1.16
N PRO A 76 8.63 5.51 1.38
CA PRO A 76 9.45 6.27 2.33
C PRO A 76 9.36 5.68 3.74
N SER A 77 10.47 5.66 4.45
CA SER A 77 10.56 5.10 5.82
C SER A 77 9.54 5.73 6.78
N PHE A 78 9.27 7.02 6.63
CA PHE A 78 8.27 7.71 7.44
C PHE A 78 6.85 7.16 7.23
N VAL A 79 6.45 6.90 5.99
CA VAL A 79 5.15 6.32 5.66
C VAL A 79 5.01 4.92 6.27
N MET A 80 6.08 4.11 6.15
CA MET A 80 6.08 2.78 6.74
C MET A 80 6.13 2.80 8.27
N SER A 81 6.78 3.78 8.88
CA SER A 81 6.74 3.98 10.33
C SER A 81 5.30 4.21 10.83
N CYS A 82 4.52 5.03 10.14
CA CYS A 82 3.11 5.22 10.47
C CYS A 82 2.32 3.91 10.35
N SER A 83 2.54 3.14 9.27
CA SER A 83 1.87 1.87 9.04
C SER A 83 2.22 0.83 10.12
N PHE A 84 3.49 0.65 10.44
CA PHE A 84 3.94 -0.28 11.47
C PHE A 84 3.45 0.12 12.86
N THR A 85 3.48 1.40 13.18
CA THR A 85 2.93 1.90 14.46
C THR A 85 1.44 1.59 14.58
N ASN A 86 0.69 1.75 13.50
CA ASN A 86 -0.73 1.43 13.47
C ASN A 86 -0.98 -0.07 13.72
N GLN A 87 -0.18 -0.94 13.09
CA GLN A 87 -0.25 -2.39 13.31
C GLN A 87 0.07 -2.76 14.77
N VAL A 88 1.11 -2.18 15.35
CA VAL A 88 1.52 -2.44 16.74
C VAL A 88 0.45 -1.94 17.72
N VAL A 89 -0.07 -0.75 17.54
CA VAL A 89 -1.12 -0.19 18.42
C VAL A 89 -2.40 -1.01 18.35
N ALA A 90 -2.77 -1.52 17.17
CA ALA A 90 -3.91 -2.42 17.02
C ALA A 90 -3.71 -3.75 17.78
N GLN A 91 -2.51 -4.33 17.70
CA GLN A 91 -2.18 -5.56 18.45
C GLN A 91 -2.19 -5.33 19.97
N ILE A 92 -1.67 -4.19 20.44
CA ILE A 92 -1.73 -3.82 21.85
C ILE A 92 -3.19 -3.70 22.31
N ASP A 93 -4.04 -3.09 21.51
CA ASP A 93 -5.46 -2.91 21.82
C ASP A 93 -6.18 -4.26 21.98
N LEU A 94 -5.97 -5.17 21.05
CA LEU A 94 -6.50 -6.54 21.11
C LEU A 94 -5.95 -7.32 22.31
N HIS A 95 -4.66 -7.18 22.60
CA HIS A 95 -4.03 -7.86 23.74
C HIS A 95 -4.61 -7.37 25.08
N LEU A 96 -4.81 -6.07 25.24
CA LEU A 96 -5.44 -5.51 26.43
C LEU A 96 -6.88 -6.01 26.59
N ALA A 97 -7.64 -6.05 25.50
CA ALA A 97 -9.00 -6.60 25.52
C ALA A 97 -9.03 -8.09 25.94
N ALA A 98 -8.10 -8.89 25.41
CA ALA A 98 -7.98 -10.30 25.77
C ALA A 98 -7.65 -10.52 27.26
N GLN A 99 -7.00 -9.54 27.90
CA GLN A 99 -6.73 -9.55 29.36
C GLN A 99 -7.86 -8.95 30.20
N GLY A 100 -8.99 -8.55 29.60
CA GLY A 100 -10.08 -7.85 30.29
C GLY A 100 -9.68 -6.43 30.76
N LYS A 101 -8.61 -5.86 30.22
CA LYS A 101 -8.15 -4.50 30.53
C LYS A 101 -8.79 -3.47 29.61
N PRO A 102 -8.90 -2.21 30.06
CA PRO A 102 -9.35 -1.13 29.18
C PRO A 102 -8.46 -1.02 27.94
N THR A 103 -9.07 -1.02 26.77
CA THR A 103 -8.36 -0.82 25.49
C THR A 103 -8.00 0.64 25.27
N VAL A 104 -6.96 0.91 24.47
CA VAL A 104 -6.53 2.27 24.12
C VAL A 104 -7.62 3.00 23.32
N SER A 105 -8.31 2.27 22.43
CA SER A 105 -9.41 2.80 21.62
C SER A 105 -10.71 2.98 22.40
N GLY A 106 -10.91 2.25 23.49
CA GLY A 106 -12.19 2.10 24.17
C GLY A 106 -13.11 1.06 23.53
N THR A 107 -12.63 0.36 22.49
CA THR A 107 -13.41 -0.67 21.77
C THR A 107 -13.47 -1.96 22.58
N VAL A 108 -14.63 -2.59 22.61
CA VAL A 108 -14.83 -3.93 23.19
C VAL A 108 -14.79 -4.95 22.06
N TYR A 109 -13.83 -5.87 22.12
CA TYR A 109 -13.65 -6.95 21.12
C TYR A 109 -14.24 -8.27 21.66
N ASN A 110 -15.56 -8.37 21.68
CA ASN A 110 -16.28 -9.51 22.27
C ASN A 110 -16.77 -10.54 21.25
N GLU A 111 -16.58 -10.30 19.97
CA GLU A 111 -17.05 -11.18 18.89
C GLU A 111 -15.89 -11.56 17.96
N LYS A 112 -15.96 -12.76 17.39
CA LYS A 112 -15.03 -13.18 16.32
C LYS A 112 -15.48 -12.61 14.98
N LYS A 113 -15.09 -11.37 14.70
CA LYS A 113 -15.38 -10.66 13.45
C LYS A 113 -14.25 -9.73 13.04
N VAL A 114 -14.33 -9.21 11.83
CA VAL A 114 -13.43 -8.12 11.37
C VAL A 114 -13.91 -6.81 11.99
N TYR A 115 -13.02 -6.15 12.69
CA TYR A 115 -13.25 -4.81 13.23
C TYR A 115 -12.53 -3.77 12.38
N THR A 116 -13.20 -2.68 12.07
CA THR A 116 -12.54 -1.50 11.52
C THR A 116 -11.73 -0.82 12.62
N LEU A 117 -10.48 -0.48 12.32
CA LEU A 117 -9.62 0.19 13.29
C LEU A 117 -10.23 1.53 13.71
N PRO A 118 -10.43 1.76 15.03
CA PRO A 118 -11.03 3.00 15.51
C PRO A 118 -10.19 4.23 15.18
N LYS A 119 -10.84 5.32 14.76
CA LYS A 119 -10.16 6.58 14.38
C LYS A 119 -9.29 7.17 15.48
N LYS A 120 -9.62 6.88 16.74
CA LYS A 120 -8.80 7.25 17.90
C LYS A 120 -7.39 6.64 17.85
N LEU A 121 -7.23 5.43 17.29
CA LEU A 121 -5.91 4.83 17.11
C LEU A 121 -5.15 5.49 15.97
N ASP A 122 -5.81 5.82 14.85
CA ASP A 122 -5.19 6.61 13.76
C ASP A 122 -4.63 7.93 14.28
N GLU A 123 -5.41 8.65 15.10
CA GLU A 123 -4.94 9.90 15.69
C GLU A 123 -3.77 9.71 16.65
N LYS A 124 -3.78 8.63 17.44
CA LYS A 124 -2.65 8.30 18.31
C LYS A 124 -1.38 8.09 17.51
N VAL A 125 -1.46 7.37 16.37
CA VAL A 125 -0.33 7.18 15.46
C VAL A 125 0.17 8.52 14.92
N ALA A 126 -0.74 9.39 14.47
CA ALA A 126 -0.37 10.74 14.01
C ALA A 126 0.36 11.53 15.10
N ARG A 127 -0.19 11.59 16.31
CA ARG A 127 0.41 12.32 17.43
C ARG A 127 1.82 11.83 17.78
N LEU A 128 2.05 10.51 17.76
CA LEU A 128 3.36 9.92 18.00
C LEU A 128 4.43 10.34 16.97
N HIS A 129 4.01 10.68 15.75
CA HIS A 129 4.92 11.09 14.67
C HIS A 129 5.10 12.60 14.56
N LEU A 130 4.08 13.39 14.91
CA LEU A 130 4.09 14.84 14.75
C LEU A 130 5.18 15.51 15.59
N GLU A 131 5.37 15.05 16.81
CA GLU A 131 6.39 15.59 17.71
C GLU A 131 7.81 15.47 17.11
N LYS A 132 8.13 14.32 16.51
CA LYS A 132 9.41 14.09 15.81
C LYS A 132 9.64 15.05 14.65
N LEU A 133 8.56 15.50 14.00
CA LEU A 133 8.61 16.44 12.89
C LEU A 133 8.59 17.91 13.33
N GLY A 134 8.52 18.17 14.64
CA GLY A 134 8.34 19.54 15.16
C GLY A 134 6.99 20.16 14.80
N VAL A 135 6.01 19.33 14.45
CA VAL A 135 4.66 19.77 14.06
C VAL A 135 3.71 19.64 15.24
N ARG A 136 2.90 20.65 15.45
CA ARG A 136 1.80 20.63 16.42
C ARG A 136 0.47 20.46 15.73
N LEU A 137 -0.35 19.57 16.25
CA LEU A 137 -1.72 19.42 15.77
C LEU A 137 -2.52 20.66 16.17
N THR A 138 -3.30 21.20 15.23
CA THR A 138 -4.18 22.34 15.49
C THR A 138 -5.23 21.96 16.53
N GLU A 139 -5.41 22.82 17.55
CA GLU A 139 -6.51 22.73 18.48
C GLU A 139 -7.71 23.51 17.91
N LEU A 140 -8.83 22.81 17.72
CA LEU A 140 -10.03 23.43 17.16
C LEU A 140 -10.74 24.24 18.24
N THR A 141 -11.24 25.42 17.85
CA THR A 141 -12.25 26.12 18.65
C THR A 141 -13.60 25.40 18.56
N GLU A 142 -14.48 25.62 19.53
CA GLU A 142 -15.84 25.05 19.50
C GLU A 142 -16.59 25.37 18.20
N LYS A 143 -16.43 26.61 17.69
CA LYS A 143 -17.05 27.06 16.44
C LYS A 143 -16.49 26.29 15.23
N GLN A 144 -15.19 26.06 15.18
CA GLN A 144 -14.57 25.26 14.10
C GLN A 144 -15.01 23.80 14.17
N ALA A 145 -14.97 23.21 15.36
CA ALA A 145 -15.40 21.82 15.57
C ALA A 145 -16.88 21.61 15.17
N ALA A 146 -17.75 22.52 15.58
CA ALA A 146 -19.17 22.50 15.21
C ALA A 146 -19.38 22.65 13.70
N TYR A 147 -18.61 23.52 13.04
CA TYR A 147 -18.71 23.74 11.60
C TYR A 147 -18.37 22.49 10.79
N ILE A 148 -17.32 21.75 11.18
CA ILE A 148 -16.90 20.53 10.48
C ILE A 148 -17.55 19.25 11.04
N GLY A 149 -18.33 19.36 12.12
CA GLY A 149 -19.09 18.25 12.69
C GLY A 149 -18.24 17.21 13.42
N VAL A 150 -17.18 17.64 14.13
CA VAL A 150 -16.30 16.78 14.92
C VAL A 150 -16.16 17.29 16.36
N PRO A 151 -15.78 16.44 17.35
CA PRO A 151 -15.45 16.90 18.69
C PRO A 151 -14.20 17.79 18.69
N VAL A 152 -14.12 18.77 19.61
CA VAL A 152 -12.94 19.64 19.79
C VAL A 152 -11.67 18.82 20.04
N THR A 153 -11.78 17.72 20.76
CA THR A 153 -10.65 16.86 21.15
C THR A 153 -10.43 15.66 20.23
N GLY A 154 -11.18 15.58 19.12
CA GLY A 154 -11.16 14.43 18.22
C GLY A 154 -12.04 13.25 18.70
N PRO A 155 -12.09 12.19 17.93
CA PRO A 155 -11.44 12.01 16.63
C PRO A 155 -11.98 12.96 15.54
N TYR A 156 -11.06 13.43 14.69
CA TYR A 156 -11.38 14.43 13.65
C TYR A 156 -11.89 13.81 12.34
N LYS A 157 -11.88 12.48 12.24
CA LYS A 157 -12.47 11.72 11.15
C LYS A 157 -13.72 10.99 11.63
N PRO A 158 -14.86 11.09 10.92
CA PRO A 158 -16.04 10.30 11.27
C PRO A 158 -15.76 8.80 11.04
N GLU A 159 -16.46 7.92 11.79
CA GLU A 159 -16.29 6.47 11.71
C GLU A 159 -16.51 5.91 10.30
N ARG A 160 -17.38 6.52 9.51
CA ARG A 160 -17.62 6.15 8.10
C ARG A 160 -16.42 6.43 7.18
N TYR A 161 -15.48 7.26 7.60
CA TYR A 161 -14.29 7.60 6.81
C TYR A 161 -13.28 6.44 6.89
N ARG A 162 -13.07 5.76 5.79
CA ARG A 162 -12.25 4.55 5.73
C ARG A 162 -10.78 4.79 5.35
N TYR A 163 -10.42 6.02 4.98
CA TYR A 163 -9.07 6.35 4.53
C TYR A 163 -8.48 7.51 5.32
#